data_c82012b6b0211ed182f01ecfcd41b213
#
_entry.id   c82012b6b0211ed182f01ecfcd41b213
#
_cell.length_a   1.000
_cell.length_b   1.000
_cell.length_c   1.000
_cell.angle_alpha   90.00
_cell.angle_beta   90.00
_cell.angle_gamma   90.00
#
_symmetry.space_group_name_H-M   'P 1'
#
loop_
_entity.id
_entity.type
_entity.pdbx_description
1 polymer ?
#
loop_
_entity_poly.entity_id
_entity_poly.type
_entity_poly.pdbx_seq_one_letter_code
_entity_poly.pdbx_strand_id
1 'polypeptide(L)'
;MYKNNHAFTLIEILIVIIIILVITGLIFSVLSKVREKSNQAVCMSNMGQLFKCLVQYTIENDGYLPLKNNSGSCSGEVWFKAVDRYTITDTLPENQTEISTKERLMLVKQDPAVFKTISQDKKDNTRSIKMNTQLAKGTTCRRMIDSISFPSKTVLLFDGRVNNDPVARNFDGSYGSVAQRHSKGANILFADGHVERVQNGDGDSDEGWPNEHADQGIIWDPDQ
;
A
#
# COMPACT_ATOMS: atom_id res chain seq x y z
N MET A 1 38.66 30.79 -47.10
CA MET A 1 37.55 30.08 -46.44
C MET A 1 36.89 31.06 -45.48
N TYR A 2 35.75 31.67 -45.85
CA TYR A 2 35.01 32.58 -44.98
C TYR A 2 34.19 31.73 -43.99
N LYS A 3 34.50 31.85 -42.73
CA LYS A 3 33.73 31.21 -41.64
C LYS A 3 32.53 32.12 -41.34
N ASN A 4 31.34 31.74 -41.80
CA ASN A 4 30.12 32.46 -41.47
C ASN A 4 29.80 32.23 -39.97
N ASN A 5 30.13 33.20 -39.14
CA ASN A 5 29.72 33.22 -37.75
C ASN A 5 28.27 33.75 -37.70
N HIS A 6 27.30 32.86 -37.64
CA HIS A 6 25.92 33.24 -37.35
C HIS A 6 25.83 33.65 -35.88
N ALA A 7 25.71 34.93 -35.61
CA ALA A 7 25.42 35.43 -34.25
C ALA A 7 23.92 35.36 -34.01
N PHE A 8 23.52 34.82 -32.85
CA PHE A 8 22.12 34.77 -32.44
C PHE A 8 21.56 36.17 -32.24
N THR A 9 20.34 36.39 -32.69
CA THR A 9 19.63 37.65 -32.47
C THR A 9 18.98 37.63 -31.08
N LEU A 10 18.82 38.79 -30.46
CA LEU A 10 18.17 38.96 -29.16
C LEU A 10 16.72 38.42 -29.18
N ILE A 11 16.02 38.55 -30.31
CA ILE A 11 14.66 38.07 -30.48
C ILE A 11 14.59 36.54 -30.54
N GLU A 12 15.55 35.83 -31.11
CA GLU A 12 15.60 34.38 -31.12
C GLU A 12 15.72 33.83 -29.70
N ILE A 13 16.57 34.42 -28.86
CA ILE A 13 16.68 34.02 -27.44
C ILE A 13 15.40 34.33 -26.68
N LEU A 14 14.78 35.46 -26.97
CA LEU A 14 13.53 35.85 -26.30
C LEU A 14 12.40 34.85 -26.59
N ILE A 15 12.23 34.44 -27.84
CA ILE A 15 11.21 33.44 -28.24
C ILE A 15 11.48 32.10 -27.58
N VAL A 16 12.72 31.64 -27.52
CA VAL A 16 13.08 30.38 -26.87
C VAL A 16 12.73 30.40 -25.37
N ILE A 17 13.03 31.49 -24.66
CA ILE A 17 12.71 31.63 -23.25
C ILE A 17 11.19 31.60 -23.04
N ILE A 18 10.41 32.28 -23.86
CA ILE A 18 8.95 32.26 -23.76
C ILE A 18 8.40 30.85 -23.94
N ILE A 19 8.88 30.09 -24.92
CA ILE A 19 8.46 28.71 -25.18
C ILE A 19 8.80 27.81 -23.98
N ILE A 20 10.03 27.93 -23.44
CA ILE A 20 10.44 27.16 -22.26
C ILE A 20 9.54 27.45 -21.06
N LEU A 21 9.23 28.72 -20.79
CA LEU A 21 8.35 29.10 -19.67
C LEU A 21 6.94 28.52 -19.82
N VAL A 22 6.37 28.54 -21.03
CA VAL A 22 5.06 27.97 -21.31
C VAL A 22 5.07 26.46 -21.09
N ILE A 23 6.04 25.74 -21.65
CA ILE A 23 6.17 24.29 -21.53
C ILE A 23 6.38 23.90 -20.05
N THR A 24 7.24 24.62 -19.34
CA THR A 24 7.51 24.35 -17.92
C THR A 24 6.26 24.52 -17.08
N GLY A 25 5.46 25.58 -17.32
CA GLY A 25 4.19 25.79 -16.64
C GLY A 25 3.18 24.67 -16.85
N LEU A 26 3.07 24.12 -18.06
CA LEU A 26 2.21 23.00 -18.38
C LEU A 26 2.68 21.70 -17.68
N ILE A 27 3.98 21.44 -17.65
CA ILE A 27 4.54 20.24 -17.00
C ILE A 27 4.27 20.26 -15.51
N PHE A 28 4.45 21.37 -14.81
CA PHE A 28 4.21 21.46 -13.36
C PHE A 28 2.78 21.12 -12.96
N SER A 29 1.80 21.47 -13.76
CA SER A 29 0.38 21.17 -13.47
C SER A 29 0.05 19.67 -13.49
N VAL A 30 0.82 18.86 -14.21
CA VAL A 30 0.59 17.42 -14.37
C VAL A 30 1.39 16.58 -13.38
N LEU A 31 2.54 17.08 -12.92
CA LEU A 31 3.48 16.32 -12.09
C LEU A 31 2.87 15.76 -10.79
N SER A 32 1.97 16.48 -10.15
CA SER A 32 1.31 16.03 -8.91
C SER A 32 0.44 14.79 -9.16
N LYS A 33 -0.34 14.80 -10.23
CA LYS A 33 -1.21 13.68 -10.62
C LYS A 33 -0.40 12.44 -11.03
N VAL A 34 0.70 12.65 -11.77
CA VAL A 34 1.60 11.56 -12.17
C VAL A 34 2.24 10.91 -10.95
N ARG A 35 2.70 11.72 -9.98
CA ARG A 35 3.28 11.21 -8.74
C ARG A 35 2.26 10.40 -7.92
N GLU A 36 1.02 10.87 -7.83
CA GLU A 36 -0.04 10.14 -7.13
C GLU A 36 -0.31 8.78 -7.78
N LYS A 37 -0.45 8.74 -9.11
CA LYS A 37 -0.62 7.49 -9.86
C LYS A 37 0.57 6.54 -9.71
N SER A 38 1.79 7.08 -9.70
CA SER A 38 3.00 6.30 -9.45
C SER A 38 2.99 5.69 -8.03
N ASN A 39 2.66 6.47 -7.01
CA ASN A 39 2.57 5.94 -5.64
C ASN A 39 1.48 4.86 -5.52
N GLN A 40 0.33 5.05 -6.18
CA GLN A 40 -0.73 4.04 -6.23
C GLN A 40 -0.24 2.73 -6.86
N ALA A 41 0.43 2.81 -8.01
CA ALA A 41 0.95 1.62 -8.70
C ALA A 41 1.99 0.88 -7.84
N VAL A 42 2.88 1.60 -7.16
CA VAL A 42 3.85 1.01 -6.23
C VAL A 42 3.13 0.35 -5.04
N CYS A 43 2.11 1.00 -4.47
CA CYS A 43 1.34 0.42 -3.37
C CYS A 43 0.64 -0.89 -3.79
N MET A 44 -0.01 -0.90 -4.97
CA MET A 44 -0.62 -2.12 -5.51
C MET A 44 0.41 -3.23 -5.75
N SER A 45 1.58 -2.90 -6.29
CA SER A 45 2.69 -3.85 -6.48
C SER A 45 3.17 -4.41 -5.14
N ASN A 46 3.31 -3.56 -4.13
CA ASN A 46 3.69 -3.98 -2.78
C ASN A 46 2.67 -4.95 -2.17
N MET A 47 1.38 -4.66 -2.32
CA MET A 47 0.31 -5.58 -1.87
C MET A 47 0.40 -6.95 -2.57
N GLY A 48 0.67 -6.97 -3.88
CA GLY A 48 0.89 -8.21 -4.61
C GLY A 48 2.12 -9.00 -4.12
N GLN A 49 3.20 -8.30 -3.72
CA GLN A 49 4.37 -8.93 -3.10
C GLN A 49 4.02 -9.50 -1.71
N LEU A 50 3.29 -8.74 -0.90
CA LEU A 50 2.82 -9.20 0.42
C LEU A 50 1.93 -10.45 0.29
N PHE A 51 1.08 -10.51 -0.74
CA PHE A 51 0.28 -11.72 -1.02
C PHE A 51 1.17 -12.94 -1.24
N LYS A 52 2.21 -12.84 -2.08
CA LYS A 52 3.15 -13.95 -2.31
C LYS A 52 3.83 -14.40 -1.01
N CYS A 53 4.22 -13.45 -0.16
CA CYS A 53 4.79 -13.76 1.16
C CYS A 53 3.77 -14.47 2.08
N LEU A 54 2.51 -14.03 2.07
CA LEU A 54 1.44 -14.68 2.84
C LEU A 54 1.15 -16.09 2.35
N VAL A 55 1.11 -16.30 1.03
CA VAL A 55 0.95 -17.65 0.45
C VAL A 55 2.11 -18.55 0.83
N GLN A 56 3.36 -18.07 0.75
CA GLN A 56 4.52 -18.83 1.18
C GLN A 56 4.43 -19.20 2.66
N TYR A 57 3.99 -18.27 3.51
CA TYR A 57 3.72 -18.54 4.91
C TYR A 57 2.66 -19.65 5.09
N THR A 58 1.55 -19.63 4.33
CA THR A 58 0.50 -20.66 4.46
C THR A 58 1.01 -22.05 4.08
N ILE A 59 1.88 -22.16 3.07
CA ILE A 59 2.50 -23.44 2.67
C ILE A 59 3.30 -24.05 3.83
N GLU A 60 4.00 -23.22 4.61
CA GLU A 60 4.82 -23.66 5.74
C GLU A 60 4.03 -23.84 7.04
N ASN A 61 2.76 -23.40 7.08
CA ASN A 61 1.92 -23.36 8.27
C ASN A 61 0.56 -24.05 8.06
N ASP A 62 0.54 -25.22 7.42
CA ASP A 62 -0.66 -26.07 7.24
C ASP A 62 -1.87 -25.35 6.62
N GLY A 63 -1.62 -24.42 5.70
CA GLY A 63 -2.65 -23.62 5.02
C GLY A 63 -3.19 -22.43 5.84
N TYR A 64 -2.71 -22.22 7.05
CA TYR A 64 -3.18 -21.13 7.91
C TYR A 64 -2.49 -19.81 7.59
N LEU A 65 -3.30 -18.75 7.48
CA LEU A 65 -2.81 -17.37 7.47
C LEU A 65 -2.15 -17.01 8.82
N PRO A 66 -1.17 -16.09 8.85
CA PRO A 66 -0.62 -15.58 10.10
C PRO A 66 -1.68 -14.84 10.93
N LEU A 67 -1.36 -14.56 12.18
CA LEU A 67 -2.25 -13.80 13.05
C LEU A 67 -2.46 -12.37 12.51
N LYS A 68 -3.70 -11.89 12.57
CA LYS A 68 -4.03 -10.50 12.23
C LYS A 68 -3.38 -9.50 13.20
N ASN A 69 -3.33 -9.84 14.49
CA ASN A 69 -2.77 -9.02 15.56
C ASN A 69 -2.25 -9.87 16.73
N ASN A 70 -1.65 -9.22 17.74
CA ASN A 70 -1.14 -9.84 18.97
C ASN A 70 -2.23 -10.00 20.07
N SER A 71 -3.46 -10.25 19.74
CA SER A 71 -4.54 -10.36 20.74
C SER A 71 -4.43 -11.65 21.56
N GLY A 72 -3.90 -11.54 22.70
CA GLY A 72 -3.93 -12.27 24.00
C GLY A 72 -3.82 -13.80 24.01
N SER A 73 -4.71 -14.53 23.40
CA SER A 73 -4.85 -16.00 23.64
C SER A 73 -4.31 -16.87 22.50
N CYS A 74 -3.87 -16.28 21.43
CA CYS A 74 -3.49 -16.97 20.20
C CYS A 74 -1.99 -17.12 20.09
N SER A 75 -1.50 -18.35 19.95
CA SER A 75 -0.11 -18.61 19.61
C SER A 75 0.10 -18.54 18.10
N GLY A 76 1.12 -17.81 17.68
CA GLY A 76 1.47 -17.65 16.27
C GLY A 76 2.14 -16.32 15.98
N GLU A 77 2.63 -16.16 14.77
CA GLU A 77 3.27 -14.95 14.32
C GLU A 77 2.27 -14.00 13.67
N VAL A 78 2.37 -12.69 14.00
CA VAL A 78 1.53 -11.66 13.39
C VAL A 78 1.94 -11.45 11.93
N TRP A 79 0.99 -11.27 11.03
CA TRP A 79 1.19 -11.14 9.59
C TRP A 79 2.31 -10.15 9.22
N PHE A 80 2.36 -9.03 9.92
CA PHE A 80 3.33 -7.97 9.67
C PHE A 80 4.79 -8.38 9.94
N LYS A 81 5.02 -9.35 10.80
CA LYS A 81 6.34 -9.97 11.06
C LYS A 81 6.55 -11.21 10.20
N ALA A 82 5.50 -11.99 10.03
CA ALA A 82 5.54 -13.22 9.25
C ALA A 82 6.06 -12.99 7.82
N VAL A 83 5.62 -11.91 7.18
CA VAL A 83 6.05 -11.56 5.82
C VAL A 83 7.53 -11.16 5.71
N ASP A 84 8.18 -10.73 6.81
CA ASP A 84 9.59 -10.31 6.78
C ASP A 84 10.51 -11.42 6.30
N ARG A 85 10.19 -12.66 6.70
CA ARG A 85 10.98 -13.85 6.38
C ARG A 85 11.06 -14.11 4.87
N TYR A 86 10.01 -13.76 4.15
CA TYR A 86 9.84 -14.03 2.72
C TYR A 86 10.16 -12.80 1.84
N THR A 87 10.17 -11.61 2.42
CA THR A 87 10.48 -10.37 1.68
C THR A 87 11.99 -10.21 1.45
N ILE A 88 12.83 -10.86 2.27
CA ILE A 88 14.30 -10.68 2.25
C ILE A 88 15.00 -11.58 1.25
N THR A 89 14.37 -12.71 0.83
CA THR A 89 15.09 -13.83 0.22
C THR A 89 15.62 -13.59 -1.19
N ASP A 90 15.09 -12.65 -1.95
CA ASP A 90 15.39 -12.67 -3.39
C ASP A 90 16.35 -11.60 -3.93
N THR A 91 16.79 -10.59 -3.19
CA THR A 91 17.59 -9.51 -3.82
C THR A 91 18.50 -8.68 -2.89
N LEU A 92 19.03 -9.18 -1.81
CA LEU A 92 20.00 -8.38 -1.06
C LEU A 92 21.42 -8.58 -1.62
N PRO A 93 22.07 -7.55 -2.22
CA PRO A 93 23.49 -7.57 -2.43
C PRO A 93 24.20 -7.69 -1.07
N GLU A 94 25.23 -8.51 -0.99
CA GLU A 94 26.02 -8.82 0.23
C GLU A 94 26.54 -7.61 1.03
N ASN A 95 26.43 -6.40 0.47
CA ASN A 95 27.04 -5.17 1.01
C ASN A 95 26.04 -4.17 1.62
N GLN A 96 24.78 -4.53 1.88
CA GLN A 96 23.81 -3.61 2.46
C GLN A 96 23.76 -3.75 3.99
N THR A 97 23.84 -2.61 4.69
CA THR A 97 23.74 -2.52 6.15
C THR A 97 22.34 -2.95 6.65
N GLU A 98 22.26 -3.47 7.90
CA GLU A 98 20.98 -3.86 8.54
C GLU A 98 19.91 -2.76 8.50
N ILE A 99 20.31 -1.50 8.56
CA ILE A 99 19.40 -0.33 8.50
C ILE A 99 18.72 -0.26 7.13
N SER A 100 19.45 -0.49 6.04
CA SER A 100 18.87 -0.46 4.68
C SER A 100 17.89 -1.61 4.46
N THR A 101 18.14 -2.77 5.07
CA THR A 101 17.25 -3.94 5.02
C THR A 101 15.93 -3.63 5.74
N LYS A 102 15.99 -3.09 6.95
CA LYS A 102 14.80 -2.72 7.72
C LYS A 102 13.94 -1.66 7.00
N GLU A 103 14.57 -0.65 6.41
CA GLU A 103 13.86 0.37 5.64
C GLU A 103 13.17 -0.22 4.41
N ARG A 104 13.81 -1.12 3.68
CA ARG A 104 13.22 -1.81 2.52
C ARG A 104 12.02 -2.66 2.92
N LEU A 105 12.11 -3.43 4.01
CA LEU A 105 11.00 -4.20 4.56
C LEU A 105 9.82 -3.28 4.89
N MET A 106 10.09 -2.13 5.49
CA MET A 106 9.05 -1.16 5.81
C MET A 106 8.43 -0.53 4.55
N LEU A 107 9.20 -0.32 3.49
CA LEU A 107 8.69 0.22 2.21
C LEU A 107 7.67 -0.71 1.56
N VAL A 108 7.87 -2.02 1.62
CA VAL A 108 6.91 -3.00 1.06
C VAL A 108 5.64 -3.08 1.89
N LYS A 109 5.75 -2.95 3.21
CA LYS A 109 4.62 -3.05 4.17
C LYS A 109 3.87 -1.74 4.39
N GLN A 110 4.21 -0.70 3.63
CA GLN A 110 3.64 0.63 3.80
C GLN A 110 3.31 1.27 2.44
N ASP A 111 2.33 2.15 2.45
CA ASP A 111 2.06 3.02 1.33
C ASP A 111 3.22 4.02 1.13
N PRO A 112 3.81 4.12 -0.07
CA PRO A 112 4.91 5.04 -0.35
C PRO A 112 4.60 6.51 -0.07
N ALA A 113 3.34 6.93 -0.24
CA ALA A 113 2.92 8.29 0.05
C ALA A 113 2.98 8.58 1.56
N VAL A 114 2.51 7.63 2.37
CA VAL A 114 2.55 7.71 3.84
C VAL A 114 3.98 7.61 4.35
N PHE A 115 4.76 6.66 3.86
CA PHE A 115 6.14 6.43 4.31
C PHE A 115 7.04 7.66 4.12
N LYS A 116 6.83 8.45 3.07
CA LYS A 116 7.59 9.67 2.79
C LYS A 116 7.22 10.84 3.72
N THR A 117 6.01 10.86 4.25
CA THR A 117 5.49 11.96 5.09
C THR A 117 5.68 11.74 6.58
N ILE A 118 5.92 10.49 7.00
CA ILE A 118 6.10 10.15 8.41
C ILE A 118 7.51 10.50 8.86
N SER A 119 7.64 11.13 10.03
CA SER A 119 8.93 11.37 10.68
C SER A 119 9.64 10.05 11.01
N GLN A 120 10.98 10.06 10.99
CA GLN A 120 11.81 8.84 11.13
C GLN A 120 11.52 8.06 12.43
N ASP A 121 11.29 8.78 13.54
CA ASP A 121 10.97 8.21 14.86
C ASP A 121 9.62 7.45 14.89
N LYS A 122 8.71 7.75 13.96
CA LYS A 122 7.37 7.14 13.87
C LYS A 122 7.27 6.02 12.84
N LYS A 123 8.23 5.90 11.92
CA LYS A 123 8.17 4.92 10.82
C LYS A 123 7.98 3.48 11.32
N ASP A 124 8.65 3.11 12.39
CA ASP A 124 8.58 1.75 12.95
C ASP A 124 7.22 1.40 13.56
N ASN A 125 6.45 2.42 13.96
CA ASN A 125 5.17 2.26 14.65
C ASN A 125 3.95 2.57 13.77
N THR A 126 4.15 3.08 12.57
CA THR A 126 3.04 3.41 11.66
C THR A 126 2.73 2.22 10.76
N ARG A 127 1.45 1.97 10.53
CA ARG A 127 0.94 0.88 9.68
C ARG A 127 -0.10 1.43 8.73
N SER A 128 0.28 1.59 7.47
CA SER A 128 -0.59 2.10 6.42
C SER A 128 -1.26 0.99 5.59
N ILE A 129 -0.75 -0.25 5.66
CA ILE A 129 -1.42 -1.44 5.15
C ILE A 129 -1.87 -2.26 6.34
N LYS A 130 -3.11 -2.72 6.33
CA LYS A 130 -3.75 -3.47 7.43
C LYS A 130 -4.35 -4.77 6.93
N MET A 131 -4.35 -5.79 7.79
CA MET A 131 -5.06 -7.05 7.55
C MET A 131 -6.51 -6.93 8.03
N ASN A 132 -7.42 -7.56 7.31
CA ASN A 132 -8.83 -7.61 7.66
C ASN A 132 -9.06 -8.37 8.98
N THR A 133 -9.64 -7.69 9.97
CA THR A 133 -9.93 -8.28 11.30
C THR A 133 -10.98 -9.38 11.24
N GLN A 134 -11.86 -9.36 10.26
CA GLN A 134 -12.96 -10.29 10.13
C GLN A 134 -12.54 -11.68 9.61
N LEU A 135 -11.29 -11.81 9.09
CA LEU A 135 -10.77 -13.10 8.64
C LEU A 135 -10.74 -14.17 9.74
N ALA A 136 -10.61 -13.76 11.00
CA ALA A 136 -10.61 -14.67 12.14
C ALA A 136 -11.43 -14.04 13.27
N LYS A 137 -12.71 -14.45 13.39
CA LYS A 137 -13.65 -14.00 14.42
C LYS A 137 -13.72 -14.95 15.60
N GLY A 138 -14.14 -14.44 16.75
CA GLY A 138 -14.43 -15.21 17.95
C GLY A 138 -13.21 -15.92 18.51
N THR A 139 -13.34 -17.22 18.79
CA THR A 139 -12.27 -18.08 19.30
C THR A 139 -11.29 -18.54 18.23
N THR A 140 -11.57 -18.31 16.95
CA THR A 140 -10.71 -18.69 15.84
C THR A 140 -9.59 -17.69 15.69
N CYS A 141 -8.39 -18.07 16.08
CA CYS A 141 -7.21 -17.20 16.02
C CYS A 141 -6.65 -17.01 14.60
N ARG A 142 -6.79 -18.03 13.77
CA ARG A 142 -6.21 -18.12 12.43
C ARG A 142 -7.24 -18.71 11.47
N ARG A 143 -7.15 -18.34 10.19
CA ARG A 143 -7.99 -18.91 9.14
C ARG A 143 -7.13 -19.63 8.11
N MET A 144 -7.60 -20.78 7.66
CA MET A 144 -7.04 -21.44 6.47
C MET A 144 -7.44 -20.65 5.24
N ILE A 145 -6.46 -20.34 4.36
CA ILE A 145 -6.73 -19.57 3.16
C ILE A 145 -7.73 -20.28 2.24
N ASP A 146 -7.66 -21.60 2.15
CA ASP A 146 -8.54 -22.42 1.31
C ASP A 146 -9.98 -22.55 1.88
N SER A 147 -10.21 -22.12 3.12
CA SER A 147 -11.55 -22.11 3.72
C SER A 147 -12.37 -20.87 3.34
N ILE A 148 -11.81 -19.95 2.56
CA ILE A 148 -12.49 -18.73 2.12
C ILE A 148 -13.36 -19.06 0.90
N SER A 149 -14.69 -18.98 1.07
CA SER A 149 -15.65 -19.39 0.03
C SER A 149 -15.63 -18.52 -1.22
N PHE A 150 -15.35 -17.24 -1.08
CA PHE A 150 -15.33 -16.25 -2.18
C PHE A 150 -14.02 -15.46 -2.18
N PRO A 151 -12.87 -16.09 -2.52
CA PRO A 151 -11.57 -15.45 -2.37
C PRO A 151 -11.40 -14.18 -3.21
N SER A 152 -12.02 -14.12 -4.40
CA SER A 152 -11.99 -12.94 -5.27
C SER A 152 -12.84 -11.75 -4.78
N LYS A 153 -13.60 -11.93 -3.72
CA LYS A 153 -14.42 -10.89 -3.11
C LYS A 153 -14.03 -10.60 -1.68
N THR A 154 -13.33 -11.52 -1.02
CA THR A 154 -12.96 -11.40 0.38
C THR A 154 -11.70 -10.57 0.55
N VAL A 155 -11.80 -9.49 1.33
CA VAL A 155 -10.69 -8.59 1.65
C VAL A 155 -9.66 -9.32 2.50
N LEU A 156 -8.40 -9.29 2.08
CA LEU A 156 -7.26 -9.83 2.83
C LEU A 156 -6.44 -8.71 3.47
N LEU A 157 -5.90 -7.80 2.65
CA LEU A 157 -5.20 -6.58 3.11
C LEU A 157 -5.81 -5.35 2.45
N PHE A 158 -5.64 -4.19 3.05
CA PHE A 158 -6.18 -2.93 2.53
C PHE A 158 -5.36 -1.71 2.98
N ASP A 159 -5.50 -0.61 2.25
CA ASP A 159 -4.98 0.69 2.66
C ASP A 159 -5.69 1.16 3.93
N GLY A 160 -4.97 1.23 5.04
CA GLY A 160 -5.49 1.58 6.35
C GLY A 160 -5.14 2.99 6.80
N ARG A 161 -6.00 3.60 7.60
CA ARG A 161 -5.81 4.96 8.18
C ARG A 161 -4.58 5.03 9.08
N VAL A 162 -3.90 6.18 9.04
CA VAL A 162 -2.68 6.42 9.82
C VAL A 162 -2.70 7.70 10.65
N ASN A 163 -3.55 8.68 10.30
CA ASN A 163 -3.57 9.99 10.93
C ASN A 163 -4.35 9.98 12.25
N ASN A 164 -3.69 10.40 13.35
CA ASN A 164 -4.26 10.55 14.71
C ASN A 164 -5.19 9.42 15.20
N ASP A 165 -5.25 8.34 14.46
CA ASP A 165 -6.07 7.19 14.76
C ASP A 165 -5.30 6.30 15.77
N PRO A 166 -5.85 6.00 16.96
CA PRO A 166 -5.26 5.05 17.89
C PRO A 166 -5.08 3.67 17.24
N VAL A 167 -5.86 3.37 16.19
CA VAL A 167 -5.75 2.17 15.35
C VAL A 167 -4.59 2.24 14.35
N ALA A 168 -3.96 3.41 14.16
CA ALA A 168 -2.83 3.58 13.23
C ALA A 168 -1.66 2.62 13.50
N ARG A 169 -1.47 2.26 14.77
CA ARG A 169 -0.45 1.28 15.19
C ARG A 169 -0.89 -0.17 15.05
N ASN A 170 -2.17 -0.42 14.81
CA ASN A 170 -2.69 -1.77 14.68
C ASN A 170 -2.33 -2.34 13.31
N PHE A 171 -2.00 -3.62 13.29
CA PHE A 171 -1.68 -4.37 12.08
C PHE A 171 -2.94 -4.81 11.32
N ASP A 172 -4.12 -4.59 11.90
CA ASP A 172 -5.41 -5.05 11.42
C ASP A 172 -6.47 -3.95 11.50
N GLY A 173 -7.59 -4.18 10.86
CA GLY A 173 -8.72 -3.27 10.84
C GLY A 173 -9.92 -3.85 10.09
N SER A 174 -10.96 -3.05 9.96
CA SER A 174 -12.17 -3.34 9.18
C SER A 174 -12.44 -2.19 8.20
N TYR A 175 -13.58 -2.22 7.52
CA TYR A 175 -13.99 -1.15 6.58
C TYR A 175 -13.92 0.26 7.18
N GLY A 176 -14.26 0.44 8.46
CA GLY A 176 -14.12 1.74 9.15
C GLY A 176 -12.68 2.24 9.32
N SER A 177 -11.68 1.40 9.06
CA SER A 177 -10.25 1.74 9.10
C SER A 177 -9.63 1.95 7.71
N VAL A 178 -10.42 1.89 6.64
CA VAL A 178 -9.94 2.07 5.26
C VAL A 178 -9.55 3.53 5.04
N ALA A 179 -8.45 3.77 4.34
CA ALA A 179 -7.97 5.09 3.97
C ALA A 179 -8.07 5.30 2.45
N GLN A 180 -8.71 6.36 2.03
CA GLN A 180 -8.96 6.69 0.62
C GLN A 180 -7.86 7.59 0.03
N ARG A 181 -6.60 7.16 0.12
CA ARG A 181 -5.43 7.97 -0.27
C ARG A 181 -5.19 8.09 -1.77
N HIS A 182 -5.70 7.17 -2.56
CA HIS A 182 -5.42 7.08 -4.00
C HIS A 182 -6.58 7.62 -4.82
N SER A 183 -6.60 8.93 -5.08
CA SER A 183 -7.66 9.60 -5.86
C SER A 183 -9.06 9.28 -5.33
N LYS A 184 -9.29 9.46 -4.03
CA LYS A 184 -10.55 9.12 -3.32
C LYS A 184 -10.90 7.63 -3.33
N GLY A 185 -9.93 6.75 -3.42
CA GLY A 185 -10.08 5.31 -3.33
C GLY A 185 -9.00 4.68 -2.47
N ALA A 186 -9.21 3.42 -2.12
CA ALA A 186 -8.27 2.58 -1.40
C ALA A 186 -7.85 1.39 -2.26
N ASN A 187 -6.60 0.97 -2.17
CA ASN A 187 -6.18 -0.30 -2.74
C ASN A 187 -6.59 -1.42 -1.78
N ILE A 188 -7.22 -2.44 -2.32
CA ILE A 188 -7.68 -3.63 -1.62
C ILE A 188 -7.01 -4.84 -2.25
N LEU A 189 -6.36 -5.65 -1.45
CA LEU A 189 -5.88 -6.98 -1.82
C LEU A 189 -6.92 -8.00 -1.40
N PHE A 190 -7.38 -8.80 -2.33
CA PHE A 190 -8.33 -9.89 -2.09
C PHE A 190 -7.61 -11.22 -1.81
N ALA A 191 -8.37 -12.18 -1.27
CA ALA A 191 -7.81 -13.46 -0.83
C ALA A 191 -7.32 -14.37 -1.97
N ASP A 192 -7.70 -14.10 -3.22
CA ASP A 192 -7.17 -14.76 -4.43
C ASP A 192 -5.88 -14.12 -4.97
N GLY A 193 -5.46 -12.98 -4.37
CA GLY A 193 -4.23 -12.27 -4.73
C GLY A 193 -4.37 -11.12 -5.69
N HIS A 194 -5.56 -10.89 -6.27
CA HIS A 194 -5.73 -9.69 -7.09
C HIS A 194 -5.81 -8.43 -6.22
N VAL A 195 -5.32 -7.33 -6.75
CA VAL A 195 -5.36 -6.02 -6.10
C VAL A 195 -6.22 -5.09 -6.94
N GLU A 196 -7.23 -4.52 -6.32
CA GLU A 196 -8.11 -3.56 -6.98
C GLU A 196 -8.13 -2.24 -6.20
N ARG A 197 -8.27 -1.13 -6.94
CA ARG A 197 -8.58 0.15 -6.35
C ARG A 197 -10.08 0.33 -6.25
N VAL A 198 -10.60 0.31 -5.05
CA VAL A 198 -12.01 0.53 -4.77
C VAL A 198 -12.25 1.98 -4.37
N GLN A 199 -13.25 2.60 -4.98
CA GLN A 199 -13.65 3.98 -4.72
C GLN A 199 -14.95 4.00 -3.92
N ASN A 200 -14.95 4.73 -2.82
CA ASN A 200 -16.13 4.93 -1.99
C ASN A 200 -16.63 6.37 -2.12
N GLY A 201 -17.49 6.64 -3.08
CA GLY A 201 -18.24 7.89 -3.21
C GLY A 201 -17.44 9.18 -2.93
N ASP A 202 -18.07 10.10 -2.20
CA ASP A 202 -17.52 11.43 -1.89
C ASP A 202 -16.75 11.49 -0.56
N GLY A 203 -16.43 10.33 0.06
CA GLY A 203 -15.77 10.26 1.36
C GLY A 203 -14.42 11.00 1.41
N ASP A 204 -14.16 11.66 2.52
CA ASP A 204 -12.86 12.27 2.83
C ASP A 204 -11.82 11.17 3.07
N SER A 205 -10.56 11.48 2.74
CA SER A 205 -9.43 10.56 2.89
C SER A 205 -9.20 10.07 4.33
N ASP A 206 -9.68 10.82 5.31
CA ASP A 206 -9.48 10.55 6.74
C ASP A 206 -10.69 9.89 7.43
N GLU A 207 -11.83 9.80 6.76
CA GLU A 207 -12.99 9.04 7.22
C GLU A 207 -12.94 7.62 6.63
N GLY A 208 -13.06 6.60 7.48
CA GLY A 208 -13.18 5.22 7.02
C GLY A 208 -14.44 5.02 6.16
N TRP A 209 -14.56 3.85 5.57
CA TRP A 209 -15.78 3.53 4.85
C TRP A 209 -16.97 3.45 5.80
N PRO A 210 -18.11 4.06 5.45
CA PRO A 210 -19.29 4.09 6.34
C PRO A 210 -19.97 2.73 6.47
N ASN A 211 -19.79 1.84 5.51
CA ASN A 211 -20.38 0.50 5.44
C ASN A 211 -19.44 -0.52 4.81
N GLU A 212 -19.86 -1.76 4.78
CA GLU A 212 -19.07 -2.89 4.27
C GLU A 212 -18.97 -2.94 2.74
N HIS A 213 -19.64 -2.05 2.01
CA HIS A 213 -19.73 -2.08 0.54
C HIS A 213 -20.13 -3.43 -0.04
N ALA A 214 -21.02 -4.12 0.63
CA ALA A 214 -21.59 -5.39 0.16
C ALA A 214 -22.32 -5.24 -1.17
N ASP A 215 -22.86 -4.06 -1.46
CA ASP A 215 -23.46 -3.68 -2.75
C ASP A 215 -22.47 -3.74 -3.91
N GLN A 216 -21.19 -3.55 -3.66
CA GLN A 216 -20.10 -3.70 -4.64
C GLN A 216 -19.54 -5.14 -4.67
N GLY A 217 -20.13 -6.05 -3.92
CA GLY A 217 -19.70 -7.44 -3.84
C GLY A 217 -18.44 -7.66 -3.02
N ILE A 218 -18.03 -6.69 -2.19
CA ILE A 218 -16.87 -6.80 -1.29
C ILE A 218 -17.30 -7.51 0.00
N ILE A 219 -16.56 -8.53 0.38
CA ILE A 219 -16.81 -9.34 1.58
C ILE A 219 -15.72 -9.05 2.60
N TRP A 220 -16.12 -8.52 3.76
CA TRP A 220 -15.25 -8.35 4.92
C TRP A 220 -15.29 -9.56 5.85
N ASP A 221 -16.46 -10.14 6.02
CA ASP A 221 -16.69 -11.31 6.85
C ASP A 221 -16.88 -12.55 5.97
N PRO A 222 -15.88 -13.43 5.87
CA PRO A 222 -15.96 -14.60 4.99
C PRO A 222 -16.94 -15.68 5.49
N ASP A 223 -17.55 -15.49 6.66
CA ASP A 223 -18.54 -16.41 7.24
C ASP A 223 -20.00 -15.95 7.02
N GLN A 224 -20.21 -14.86 6.25
CA GLN A 224 -21.54 -14.36 5.87
C GLN A 224 -22.09 -15.00 4.60
#